data_0c7cd80167f6ad3683fd6d28797ab6a4
#
_entry.id   0c7cd80167f6ad3683fd6d28797ab6a4
#
_cell.length_a   1.000
_cell.length_b   1.000
_cell.length_c   1.000
_cell.angle_alpha   90.00
_cell.angle_beta   90.00
_cell.angle_gamma   90.00
#
_symmetry.space_group_name_H-M   'P 1'
#
loop_
_entity.id
_entity.type
_entity.pdbx_description
1 polymer ?
#
loop_
_entity_poly.entity_id
_entity_poly.type
_entity_poly.pdbx_seq_one_letter_code
_entity_poly.pdbx_strand_id
1 'polypeptide(L)'
;MFSFRYFFLLFFILSLGKISAQKSLEKKWNYEEIEKKIDSLHNQPEKMWSLIDLYIQKSKQENNYETLLYAYRYASNYSEYPKNLKFADSALIVGKKSGNKKLLTDAYLNRGIAFMNQSLYNNALDDILIANRYSQENGDEYNSYKTIYYIAQNKKFLGLYEDSNAELETCLQYFKKNLDKKDLGKNFEMYYLYSLMSYIDSNIKLGKNIQNKSFLKEAFEYCEKQNLKQYIPYFISLTGTDAYYNKEYKTAIIKLTEALESYNDQWPHLTEIFYLGQTYWKTGKRGLSIKYLEEIDNEYNKTKKLDPQFRSAYEILIKYNDSIGNKNKQLEYINKLMILDQSYEKNYKYLYPKINKEYDTQKLIEEKAYIERSMKVQRNVLIGTIIICIVVIILIVLRYYRLKKMYRKRFNEIINELNEKENQKSSSLEIDSQQNKTIDNQDDNNIDYYNKIPGMKPSFIQNVLTKLEKFEKEEQFLNPQISQKSLSELVGTNSTYFSKIINTYKGKKFGAYITDLRLDYIIHKMRTDLTLLDADIKELARISGFTNAESFSVNFQKKFKIKPSYFLKMMKEEKFKTSAQSHNPTSDEANA
;
A
#
# COMPACT_ATOMS: atom_id res chain seq x y z
N MET A 1 49.89 47.44 -54.21
CA MET A 1 48.73 46.58 -54.42
C MET A 1 48.94 45.10 -53.98
N PHE A 2 50.02 44.83 -53.21
CA PHE A 2 50.37 43.47 -52.77
C PHE A 2 50.08 43.21 -51.24
N SER A 3 49.79 44.25 -50.46
CA SER A 3 49.61 44.08 -48.99
C SER A 3 48.21 43.67 -48.54
N PHE A 4 47.15 43.93 -49.34
CA PHE A 4 45.76 43.67 -48.96
C PHE A 4 45.33 42.19 -49.12
N ARG A 5 45.97 41.44 -50.03
CA ARG A 5 45.69 40.02 -50.26
C ARG A 5 46.22 39.11 -49.15
N TYR A 6 47.33 39.45 -48.52
CA TYR A 6 47.90 38.68 -47.40
C TYR A 6 47.18 38.90 -46.09
N PHE A 7 46.55 40.06 -45.88
CA PHE A 7 45.76 40.32 -44.72
C PHE A 7 44.47 39.54 -44.71
N PHE A 8 43.81 39.37 -45.86
CA PHE A 8 42.64 38.54 -46.01
C PHE A 8 42.96 37.04 -45.89
N LEU A 9 44.12 36.59 -46.38
CA LEU A 9 44.56 35.20 -46.24
C LEU A 9 44.87 34.85 -44.78
N LEU A 10 45.51 35.76 -44.06
CA LEU A 10 45.80 35.57 -42.61
C LEU A 10 44.55 35.54 -41.77
N PHE A 11 43.55 36.36 -42.08
CA PHE A 11 42.24 36.34 -41.40
C PHE A 11 41.45 35.07 -41.70
N PHE A 12 41.57 34.54 -42.93
CA PHE A 12 40.94 33.28 -43.33
C PHE A 12 41.62 32.06 -42.69
N ILE A 13 42.94 32.07 -42.57
CA ILE A 13 43.71 31.02 -41.86
C ILE A 13 43.45 31.04 -40.37
N LEU A 14 43.32 32.25 -39.72
CA LEU A 14 42.97 32.40 -38.31
C LEU A 14 41.52 31.96 -38.05
N SER A 15 40.61 32.20 -39.00
CA SER A 15 39.22 31.72 -38.88
C SER A 15 39.11 30.21 -39.06
N LEU A 16 39.88 29.62 -39.99
CA LEU A 16 39.96 28.16 -40.20
C LEU A 16 40.66 27.46 -39.02
N GLY A 17 41.68 28.10 -38.37
CA GLY A 17 42.33 27.58 -37.17
C GLY A 17 41.38 27.54 -35.98
N LYS A 18 40.56 28.58 -35.79
CA LYS A 18 39.51 28.59 -34.75
C LYS A 18 38.43 27.53 -35.01
N ILE A 19 37.98 27.38 -36.24
CA ILE A 19 37.00 26.36 -36.64
C ILE A 19 37.58 24.94 -36.48
N SER A 20 38.87 24.73 -36.80
CA SER A 20 39.52 23.41 -36.66
C SER A 20 39.78 23.06 -35.18
N ALA A 21 40.19 24.05 -34.36
CA ALA A 21 40.39 23.87 -32.92
C ALA A 21 39.03 23.58 -32.21
N GLN A 22 37.95 24.25 -32.64
CA GLN A 22 36.62 24.04 -32.13
C GLN A 22 36.08 22.65 -32.51
N LYS A 23 36.31 22.18 -33.76
CA LYS A 23 35.98 20.81 -34.19
C LYS A 23 36.74 19.71 -33.41
N SER A 24 37.98 19.97 -33.00
CA SER A 24 38.76 19.02 -32.18
C SER A 24 38.30 18.91 -30.73
N LEU A 25 37.71 19.97 -30.20
CA LEU A 25 37.09 19.99 -28.86
C LEU A 25 35.70 19.29 -28.87
N GLU A 26 34.93 19.46 -29.96
CA GLU A 26 33.58 18.88 -30.09
C GLU A 26 33.55 17.34 -30.03
N LYS A 27 34.62 16.67 -30.37
CA LYS A 27 34.72 15.20 -30.43
C LYS A 27 35.07 14.54 -29.07
N LYS A 28 35.42 15.33 -28.05
CA LYS A 28 36.08 14.85 -26.84
C LYS A 28 35.18 14.80 -25.60
N TRP A 29 34.08 15.55 -25.55
CA TRP A 29 33.28 15.72 -24.34
C TRP A 29 31.85 15.21 -24.55
N ASN A 30 31.38 14.36 -23.63
CA ASN A 30 29.96 14.03 -23.56
C ASN A 30 29.17 15.14 -22.84
N TYR A 31 27.86 15.11 -22.91
CA TYR A 31 27.01 16.16 -22.34
C TYR A 31 27.16 16.27 -20.81
N GLU A 32 27.26 15.15 -20.11
CA GLU A 32 27.45 15.13 -18.67
C GLU A 32 28.80 15.75 -18.22
N GLU A 33 29.85 15.50 -19.00
CA GLU A 33 31.16 16.12 -18.78
C GLU A 33 31.12 17.63 -18.99
N ILE A 34 30.38 18.10 -20.02
CA ILE A 34 30.19 19.54 -20.26
C ILE A 34 29.45 20.18 -19.08
N GLU A 35 28.34 19.59 -18.61
CA GLU A 35 27.58 20.10 -17.48
C GLU A 35 28.43 20.17 -16.19
N LYS A 36 29.08 19.07 -15.81
CA LYS A 36 29.98 19.05 -14.64
C LYS A 36 31.08 20.11 -14.73
N LYS A 37 31.61 20.35 -15.95
CA LYS A 37 32.65 21.35 -16.14
C LYS A 37 32.12 22.78 -16.05
N ILE A 38 30.92 23.06 -16.60
CA ILE A 38 30.25 24.35 -16.45
C ILE A 38 30.05 24.64 -14.96
N ASP A 39 29.50 23.69 -14.19
CA ASP A 39 29.26 23.85 -12.75
C ASP A 39 30.55 24.08 -11.95
N SER A 40 31.69 23.55 -12.40
CA SER A 40 32.99 23.78 -11.75
C SER A 40 33.67 25.13 -12.09
N LEU A 41 33.18 25.86 -13.08
CA LEU A 41 33.80 27.08 -13.62
C LEU A 41 33.04 28.36 -13.30
N HIS A 42 32.13 28.36 -12.30
CA HIS A 42 31.35 29.55 -11.93
C HIS A 42 32.23 30.79 -11.60
N ASN A 43 33.47 30.61 -11.14
CA ASN A 43 34.45 31.69 -10.90
C ASN A 43 35.30 32.03 -12.14
N GLN A 44 35.07 31.44 -13.32
CA GLN A 44 35.80 31.66 -14.56
C GLN A 44 34.82 31.90 -15.72
N PRO A 45 34.13 33.05 -15.76
CA PRO A 45 32.99 33.27 -16.65
C PRO A 45 33.31 33.10 -18.15
N GLU A 46 34.48 33.52 -18.62
CA GLU A 46 34.86 33.38 -20.04
C GLU A 46 34.96 31.91 -20.47
N LYS A 47 35.59 31.06 -19.63
CA LYS A 47 35.69 29.61 -19.91
C LYS A 47 34.34 28.92 -19.80
N MET A 48 33.54 29.29 -18.82
CA MET A 48 32.19 28.80 -18.63
C MET A 48 31.34 29.12 -19.86
N TRP A 49 31.36 30.34 -20.36
CA TRP A 49 30.62 30.73 -21.56
C TRP A 49 31.06 29.99 -22.82
N SER A 50 32.37 29.76 -22.98
CA SER A 50 32.89 28.95 -24.09
C SER A 50 32.32 27.52 -24.08
N LEU A 51 32.12 26.93 -22.90
CA LEU A 51 31.48 25.60 -22.76
C LEU A 51 29.97 25.65 -22.98
N ILE A 52 29.27 26.69 -22.54
CA ILE A 52 27.84 26.87 -22.80
C ILE A 52 27.60 27.01 -24.31
N ASP A 53 28.42 27.80 -25.01
CA ASP A 53 28.35 27.94 -26.46
C ASP A 53 28.62 26.60 -27.19
N LEU A 54 29.63 25.85 -26.73
CA LEU A 54 29.93 24.51 -27.26
C LEU A 54 28.72 23.58 -27.04
N TYR A 55 28.10 23.62 -25.88
CA TYR A 55 26.91 22.81 -25.53
C TYR A 55 25.74 23.14 -26.48
N ILE A 56 25.47 24.42 -26.70
CA ILE A 56 24.42 24.88 -27.64
C ILE A 56 24.73 24.42 -29.06
N GLN A 57 25.96 24.59 -29.54
CA GLN A 57 26.35 24.23 -30.92
C GLN A 57 26.28 22.72 -31.13
N LYS A 58 26.84 21.92 -30.22
CA LYS A 58 26.78 20.45 -30.27
C LYS A 58 25.34 19.94 -30.28
N SER A 59 24.49 20.44 -29.39
CA SER A 59 23.08 20.05 -29.36
C SER A 59 22.30 20.41 -30.62
N LYS A 60 22.62 21.57 -31.26
CA LYS A 60 22.03 21.94 -32.53
C LYS A 60 22.49 21.04 -33.69
N GLN A 61 23.78 20.68 -33.74
CA GLN A 61 24.34 19.80 -34.79
C GLN A 61 23.75 18.39 -34.68
N GLU A 62 23.54 17.91 -33.47
CA GLU A 62 22.95 16.58 -33.19
C GLU A 62 21.42 16.59 -33.24
N ASN A 63 20.79 17.74 -33.49
CA ASN A 63 19.32 17.92 -33.44
C ASN A 63 18.68 17.38 -32.12
N ASN A 64 19.41 17.46 -31.00
CA ASN A 64 18.97 16.97 -29.74
C ASN A 64 18.24 18.07 -28.96
N TYR A 65 16.91 18.05 -28.95
CA TYR A 65 16.08 19.06 -28.28
C TYR A 65 16.27 19.08 -26.77
N GLU A 66 16.50 17.94 -26.13
CA GLU A 66 16.65 17.85 -24.70
C GLU A 66 17.94 18.55 -24.23
N THR A 67 19.05 18.18 -24.81
CA THR A 67 20.35 18.80 -24.47
C THR A 67 20.42 20.27 -24.89
N LEU A 68 19.75 20.65 -25.98
CA LEU A 68 19.65 22.05 -26.41
C LEU A 68 18.85 22.90 -25.43
N LEU A 69 17.78 22.34 -24.85
CA LEU A 69 16.99 23.00 -23.82
C LEU A 69 17.84 23.19 -22.56
N TYR A 70 18.58 22.17 -22.14
CA TYR A 70 19.48 22.28 -20.99
C TYR A 70 20.60 23.29 -21.23
N ALA A 71 21.19 23.33 -22.41
CA ALA A 71 22.18 24.33 -22.77
C ALA A 71 21.64 25.77 -22.66
N TYR A 72 20.40 26.01 -23.15
CA TYR A 72 19.75 27.32 -22.98
C TYR A 72 19.38 27.63 -21.52
N ARG A 73 19.07 26.63 -20.72
CA ARG A 73 18.86 26.81 -19.27
C ARG A 73 20.16 27.27 -18.58
N TYR A 74 21.30 26.64 -18.88
CA TYR A 74 22.59 27.11 -18.39
C TYR A 74 22.86 28.55 -18.85
N ALA A 75 22.66 28.86 -20.14
CA ALA A 75 22.80 30.21 -20.65
C ALA A 75 21.89 31.23 -19.95
N SER A 76 20.65 30.84 -19.61
CA SER A 76 19.72 31.68 -18.84
C SER A 76 20.22 31.91 -17.43
N ASN A 77 20.65 30.87 -16.73
CA ASN A 77 21.07 30.95 -15.32
C ASN A 77 22.32 31.82 -15.13
N TYR A 78 23.23 31.82 -16.09
CA TYR A 78 24.50 32.56 -16.01
C TYR A 78 24.52 33.90 -16.79
N SER A 79 23.35 34.33 -17.30
CA SER A 79 23.20 35.63 -17.95
C SER A 79 22.53 36.66 -17.05
N GLU A 80 22.92 37.91 -17.21
CA GLU A 80 22.22 39.04 -16.61
C GLU A 80 20.92 39.39 -17.40
N TYR A 81 20.05 40.14 -16.73
CA TYR A 81 18.86 40.72 -17.36
C TYR A 81 19.27 41.79 -18.41
N PRO A 82 18.61 41.87 -19.59
CA PRO A 82 17.47 41.03 -20.07
C PRO A 82 17.89 39.78 -20.86
N LYS A 83 19.19 39.49 -20.96
CA LYS A 83 19.73 38.38 -21.78
C LYS A 83 19.27 37.01 -21.25
N ASN A 84 19.17 36.84 -19.93
CA ASN A 84 18.68 35.65 -19.29
C ASN A 84 17.28 35.24 -19.79
N LEU A 85 16.35 36.21 -19.89
CA LEU A 85 14.99 35.94 -20.41
C LEU A 85 14.99 35.54 -21.88
N LYS A 86 15.89 36.10 -22.70
CA LYS A 86 16.03 35.70 -24.11
C LYS A 86 16.44 34.22 -24.25
N PHE A 87 17.32 33.75 -23.40
CA PHE A 87 17.70 32.32 -23.39
C PHE A 87 16.58 31.45 -22.85
N ALA A 88 15.86 31.89 -21.83
CA ALA A 88 14.69 31.18 -21.33
C ALA A 88 13.57 31.09 -22.40
N ASP A 89 13.31 32.14 -23.17
CA ASP A 89 12.40 32.11 -24.32
C ASP A 89 12.91 31.15 -25.42
N SER A 90 14.23 31.12 -25.67
CA SER A 90 14.82 30.17 -26.61
C SER A 90 14.60 28.72 -26.16
N ALA A 91 14.77 28.43 -24.87
CA ALA A 91 14.46 27.12 -24.29
C ALA A 91 12.98 26.76 -24.48
N LEU A 92 12.06 27.71 -24.30
CA LEU A 92 10.63 27.49 -24.50
C LEU A 92 10.28 27.21 -25.97
N ILE A 93 10.92 27.91 -26.92
CA ILE A 93 10.77 27.62 -28.36
C ILE A 93 11.22 26.20 -28.69
N VAL A 94 12.34 25.74 -28.13
CA VAL A 94 12.84 24.38 -28.30
C VAL A 94 11.88 23.36 -27.68
N GLY A 95 11.40 23.60 -26.47
CA GLY A 95 10.39 22.76 -25.82
C GLY A 95 9.13 22.59 -26.66
N LYS A 96 8.61 23.71 -27.23
CA LYS A 96 7.44 23.67 -28.13
C LYS A 96 7.72 22.87 -29.42
N LYS A 97 8.89 23.07 -30.04
CA LYS A 97 9.29 22.35 -31.28
C LYS A 97 9.48 20.85 -31.06
N SER A 98 9.88 20.45 -29.88
CA SER A 98 10.13 19.03 -29.58
C SER A 98 8.86 18.17 -29.59
N GLY A 99 7.68 18.76 -29.37
CA GLY A 99 6.42 18.04 -29.15
C GLY A 99 6.40 17.20 -27.86
N ASN A 100 7.48 17.22 -27.08
CA ASN A 100 7.63 16.42 -25.86
C ASN A 100 7.13 17.21 -24.65
N LYS A 101 6.08 16.70 -23.98
CA LYS A 101 5.47 17.35 -22.81
C LYS A 101 6.47 17.52 -21.64
N LYS A 102 7.42 16.61 -21.44
CA LYS A 102 8.46 16.75 -20.42
C LYS A 102 9.37 17.94 -20.68
N LEU A 103 9.87 18.04 -21.91
CA LEU A 103 10.72 19.18 -22.29
C LEU A 103 9.95 20.51 -22.24
N LEU A 104 8.66 20.46 -22.55
CA LEU A 104 7.81 21.65 -22.44
C LEU A 104 7.60 22.07 -20.98
N THR A 105 7.46 21.11 -20.07
CA THR A 105 7.43 21.35 -18.61
C THR A 105 8.71 22.04 -18.13
N ASP A 106 9.88 21.48 -18.49
CA ASP A 106 11.18 22.06 -18.13
C ASP A 106 11.35 23.49 -18.69
N ALA A 107 10.89 23.72 -19.93
CA ALA A 107 11.02 25.02 -20.57
C ALA A 107 10.16 26.10 -19.87
N TYR A 108 8.91 25.83 -19.56
CA TYR A 108 8.05 26.75 -18.82
C TYR A 108 8.59 26.99 -17.41
N LEU A 109 9.01 25.93 -16.70
CA LEU A 109 9.56 26.09 -15.36
C LEU A 109 10.84 26.92 -15.38
N ASN A 110 11.74 26.69 -16.33
CA ASN A 110 12.98 27.47 -16.48
C ASN A 110 12.68 28.96 -16.72
N ARG A 111 11.70 29.28 -17.58
CA ARG A 111 11.32 30.67 -17.82
C ARG A 111 10.64 31.30 -16.60
N GLY A 112 9.79 30.54 -15.90
CA GLY A 112 9.19 30.96 -14.63
C GLY A 112 10.23 31.29 -13.57
N ILE A 113 11.28 30.47 -13.44
CA ILE A 113 12.41 30.75 -12.54
C ILE A 113 13.16 32.02 -12.97
N ALA A 114 13.42 32.17 -14.27
CA ALA A 114 14.08 33.40 -14.77
C ALA A 114 13.24 34.66 -14.50
N PHE A 115 11.92 34.59 -14.58
CA PHE A 115 11.02 35.69 -14.16
C PHE A 115 11.08 35.93 -12.65
N MET A 116 11.09 34.90 -11.81
CA MET A 116 11.23 35.03 -10.35
C MET A 116 12.53 35.77 -9.98
N ASN A 117 13.64 35.39 -10.57
CA ASN A 117 14.95 36.03 -10.34
C ASN A 117 14.93 37.51 -10.73
N GLN A 118 13.99 37.94 -11.56
CA GLN A 118 13.78 39.33 -11.92
C GLN A 118 12.65 40.00 -11.14
N SER A 119 12.11 39.37 -10.09
CA SER A 119 10.94 39.85 -9.31
C SER A 119 9.71 40.12 -10.18
N LEU A 120 9.59 39.42 -11.32
CA LEU A 120 8.42 39.46 -12.21
C LEU A 120 7.45 38.35 -11.79
N TYR A 121 6.97 38.41 -10.56
CA TYR A 121 6.24 37.35 -9.87
C TYR A 121 4.98 36.90 -10.61
N ASN A 122 4.25 37.83 -11.27
CA ASN A 122 3.02 37.50 -12.00
C ASN A 122 3.32 36.59 -13.21
N ASN A 123 4.33 36.97 -14.02
CA ASN A 123 4.77 36.16 -15.16
C ASN A 123 5.36 34.82 -14.70
N ALA A 124 6.11 34.84 -13.59
CA ALA A 124 6.67 33.63 -13.01
C ALA A 124 5.58 32.62 -12.63
N LEU A 125 4.55 33.08 -11.91
CA LEU A 125 3.46 32.21 -11.47
C LEU A 125 2.70 31.61 -12.65
N ASP A 126 2.46 32.40 -13.72
CA ASP A 126 1.79 31.91 -14.93
C ASP A 126 2.52 30.70 -15.53
N ASP A 127 3.84 30.84 -15.73
CA ASP A 127 4.65 29.76 -16.29
C ASP A 127 4.80 28.56 -15.34
N ILE A 128 4.95 28.81 -14.05
CA ILE A 128 5.07 27.76 -13.03
C ILE A 128 3.78 26.93 -12.95
N LEU A 129 2.60 27.55 -13.00
CA LEU A 129 1.31 26.84 -13.01
C LEU A 129 1.12 25.99 -14.28
N ILE A 130 1.54 26.53 -15.45
CA ILE A 130 1.54 25.74 -16.70
C ILE A 130 2.48 24.54 -16.56
N ALA A 131 3.71 24.74 -16.05
CA ALA A 131 4.66 23.68 -15.83
C ALA A 131 4.14 22.63 -14.84
N ASN A 132 3.49 23.05 -13.74
CA ASN A 132 2.89 22.16 -12.77
C ASN A 132 1.84 21.25 -13.42
N ARG A 133 0.91 21.82 -14.20
CA ARG A 133 -0.09 21.03 -14.90
C ARG A 133 0.51 20.01 -15.86
N TYR A 134 1.50 20.41 -16.69
CA TYR A 134 2.16 19.48 -17.60
C TYR A 134 2.96 18.40 -16.87
N SER A 135 3.62 18.71 -15.74
CA SER A 135 4.34 17.71 -14.96
C SER A 135 3.42 16.64 -14.39
N GLN A 136 2.24 17.04 -13.92
CA GLN A 136 1.20 16.12 -13.44
C GLN A 136 0.64 15.25 -14.57
N GLU A 137 0.28 15.86 -15.72
CA GLU A 137 -0.26 15.15 -16.89
C GLU A 137 0.69 14.08 -17.45
N ASN A 138 2.00 14.29 -17.36
CA ASN A 138 3.00 13.36 -17.90
C ASN A 138 3.72 12.52 -16.85
N GLY A 139 3.34 12.63 -15.57
CA GLY A 139 3.92 11.86 -14.47
C GLY A 139 5.37 12.23 -14.14
N ASP A 140 5.81 13.46 -14.43
CA ASP A 140 7.15 13.94 -14.12
C ASP A 140 7.24 14.41 -12.67
N GLU A 141 7.46 13.48 -11.76
CA GLU A 141 7.55 13.77 -10.33
C GLU A 141 8.61 14.81 -9.97
N TYR A 142 9.80 14.75 -10.60
CA TYR A 142 10.88 15.70 -10.29
C TYR A 142 10.45 17.14 -10.58
N ASN A 143 9.89 17.40 -11.75
CA ASN A 143 9.42 18.73 -12.10
C ASN A 143 8.13 19.10 -11.35
N SER A 144 7.27 18.16 -11.00
CA SER A 144 6.14 18.42 -10.12
C SER A 144 6.59 18.97 -8.77
N TYR A 145 7.55 18.35 -8.10
CA TYR A 145 8.05 18.85 -6.82
C TYR A 145 8.85 20.15 -6.96
N LYS A 146 9.54 20.37 -8.08
CA LYS A 146 10.15 21.69 -8.38
C LYS A 146 9.09 22.78 -8.50
N THR A 147 8.01 22.52 -9.22
CA THR A 147 6.93 23.52 -9.36
C THR A 147 6.26 23.82 -8.03
N ILE A 148 6.03 22.79 -7.19
CA ILE A 148 5.51 22.94 -5.83
C ILE A 148 6.46 23.83 -4.99
N TYR A 149 7.76 23.59 -5.06
CA TYR A 149 8.75 24.44 -4.39
C TYR A 149 8.61 25.92 -4.79
N TYR A 150 8.50 26.22 -6.08
CA TYR A 150 8.37 27.62 -6.54
C TYR A 150 6.99 28.24 -6.24
N ILE A 151 5.93 27.44 -6.20
CA ILE A 151 4.62 27.88 -5.70
C ILE A 151 4.72 28.24 -4.21
N ALA A 152 5.41 27.41 -3.42
CA ALA A 152 5.67 27.70 -2.01
C ALA A 152 6.47 28.99 -1.81
N GLN A 153 7.46 29.31 -2.68
CA GLN A 153 8.15 30.60 -2.66
C GLN A 153 7.21 31.77 -2.95
N ASN A 154 6.27 31.63 -3.89
CA ASN A 154 5.23 32.65 -4.13
C ASN A 154 4.31 32.82 -2.92
N LYS A 155 3.91 31.73 -2.25
CA LYS A 155 3.16 31.79 -0.99
C LYS A 155 3.95 32.53 0.12
N LYS A 156 5.27 32.28 0.24
CA LYS A 156 6.14 33.05 1.17
C LYS A 156 6.15 34.55 0.84
N PHE A 157 6.29 34.92 -0.43
CA PHE A 157 6.23 36.29 -0.88
C PHE A 157 4.91 36.99 -0.45
N LEU A 158 3.81 36.24 -0.43
CA LEU A 158 2.51 36.72 0.04
C LEU A 158 2.34 36.72 1.57
N GLY A 159 3.33 36.21 2.33
CA GLY A 159 3.25 36.06 3.78
C GLY A 159 2.44 34.84 4.25
N LEU A 160 2.07 33.93 3.35
CA LEU A 160 1.30 32.70 3.63
C LEU A 160 2.28 31.58 4.09
N TYR A 161 2.90 31.76 5.25
CA TYR A 161 3.99 30.89 5.71
C TYR A 161 3.50 29.49 6.09
N GLU A 162 2.30 29.32 6.67
CA GLU A 162 1.73 28.00 6.99
C GLU A 162 1.51 27.18 5.71
N ASP A 163 0.84 27.78 4.72
CA ASP A 163 0.54 27.09 3.45
C ASP A 163 1.83 26.76 2.70
N SER A 164 2.79 27.69 2.70
CA SER A 164 4.11 27.45 2.12
C SER A 164 4.84 26.31 2.82
N ASN A 165 4.76 26.22 4.13
CA ASN A 165 5.43 25.19 4.92
C ASN A 165 4.90 23.79 4.62
N ALA A 166 3.58 23.64 4.45
CA ALA A 166 2.99 22.38 4.06
C ALA A 166 3.52 21.88 2.70
N GLU A 167 3.68 22.78 1.72
CA GLU A 167 4.24 22.43 0.41
C GLU A 167 5.76 22.12 0.51
N LEU A 168 6.50 22.91 1.28
CA LEU A 168 7.95 22.72 1.45
C LEU A 168 8.28 21.41 2.17
N GLU A 169 7.45 20.97 3.11
CA GLU A 169 7.62 19.69 3.78
C GLU A 169 7.53 18.53 2.78
N THR A 170 6.55 18.57 1.87
CA THR A 170 6.43 17.53 0.83
C THR A 170 7.62 17.54 -0.12
N CYS A 171 8.11 18.73 -0.51
CA CYS A 171 9.31 18.88 -1.32
C CYS A 171 10.54 18.31 -0.61
N LEU A 172 10.72 18.65 0.67
CA LEU A 172 11.82 18.19 1.49
C LEU A 172 11.87 16.66 1.57
N GLN A 173 10.73 16.03 1.85
CA GLN A 173 10.62 14.56 1.90
C GLN A 173 10.94 13.90 0.55
N TYR A 174 10.40 14.44 -0.54
CA TYR A 174 10.64 13.91 -1.88
C TYR A 174 12.13 14.01 -2.29
N PHE A 175 12.73 15.19 -2.19
CA PHE A 175 14.11 15.39 -2.61
C PHE A 175 15.08 14.63 -1.70
N LYS A 176 14.84 14.56 -0.38
CA LYS A 176 15.63 13.77 0.57
C LYS A 176 15.62 12.27 0.21
N LYS A 177 14.47 11.73 -0.13
CA LYS A 177 14.31 10.32 -0.53
C LYS A 177 15.06 9.98 -1.82
N ASN A 178 15.34 10.97 -2.67
CA ASN A 178 15.90 10.76 -4.00
C ASN A 178 17.34 11.28 -4.14
N LEU A 179 18.06 11.53 -3.03
CA LEU A 179 19.42 12.08 -3.04
C LEU A 179 20.44 11.23 -3.80
N ASP A 180 20.25 9.91 -3.82
CA ASP A 180 21.16 8.99 -4.51
C ASP A 180 20.96 8.95 -6.04
N LYS A 181 19.89 9.57 -6.56
CA LYS A 181 19.60 9.59 -7.99
C LYS A 181 20.48 10.59 -8.73
N LYS A 182 21.10 10.14 -9.82
CA LYS A 182 21.93 10.96 -10.71
C LYS A 182 21.36 10.93 -12.11
N ASP A 183 20.42 11.80 -12.39
CA ASP A 183 19.79 11.93 -13.70
C ASP A 183 20.32 13.20 -14.40
N LEU A 184 20.59 13.11 -15.70
CA LEU A 184 21.02 14.27 -16.49
C LEU A 184 20.01 15.42 -16.33
N GLY A 185 20.55 16.63 -16.08
CA GLY A 185 19.73 17.84 -15.93
C GLY A 185 18.92 17.93 -14.65
N LYS A 186 19.03 16.96 -13.71
CA LYS A 186 18.35 16.98 -12.40
C LYS A 186 19.35 17.11 -11.27
N ASN A 187 19.01 17.92 -10.29
CA ASN A 187 19.83 18.13 -9.09
C ASN A 187 18.96 17.99 -7.84
N PHE A 188 18.81 16.76 -7.36
CA PHE A 188 18.00 16.42 -6.18
C PHE A 188 18.61 17.02 -4.91
N GLU A 189 19.94 17.04 -4.79
CA GLU A 189 20.66 17.57 -3.64
C GLU A 189 20.44 19.07 -3.47
N MET A 190 20.57 19.84 -4.55
CA MET A 190 20.33 21.29 -4.53
C MET A 190 18.88 21.61 -4.09
N TYR A 191 17.87 20.92 -4.66
CA TYR A 191 16.48 21.16 -4.28
C TYR A 191 16.14 20.65 -2.88
N TYR A 192 16.81 19.60 -2.39
CA TYR A 192 16.74 19.21 -0.97
C TYR A 192 17.20 20.37 -0.06
N LEU A 193 18.39 20.93 -0.31
CA LEU A 193 18.94 22.01 0.49
C LEU A 193 18.10 23.30 0.39
N TYR A 194 17.63 23.65 -0.81
CA TYR A 194 16.74 24.80 -1.02
C TYR A 194 15.40 24.64 -0.29
N SER A 195 14.82 23.45 -0.33
CA SER A 195 13.58 23.15 0.41
C SER A 195 13.81 23.23 1.92
N LEU A 196 14.95 22.71 2.41
CA LEU A 196 15.31 22.73 3.81
C LEU A 196 15.53 24.17 4.31
N MET A 197 16.29 25.00 3.57
CA MET A 197 16.49 26.41 3.91
C MET A 197 15.16 27.16 3.97
N SER A 198 14.30 26.98 2.96
CA SER A 198 13.02 27.67 2.88
C SER A 198 12.05 27.21 3.97
N TYR A 199 12.08 25.92 4.33
CA TYR A 199 11.27 25.36 5.41
C TYR A 199 11.70 25.92 6.77
N ILE A 200 13.01 25.97 7.04
CA ILE A 200 13.57 26.56 8.27
C ILE A 200 13.20 28.05 8.35
N ASP A 201 13.38 28.82 7.27
CA ASP A 201 13.05 30.25 7.23
C ASP A 201 11.54 30.49 7.52
N SER A 202 10.65 29.69 6.93
CA SER A 202 9.22 29.79 7.22
C SER A 202 8.89 29.45 8.67
N ASN A 203 9.53 28.40 9.23
CA ASN A 203 9.37 28.03 10.64
C ASN A 203 9.83 29.14 11.60
N ILE A 204 10.95 29.82 11.28
CA ILE A 204 11.42 30.97 12.05
C ILE A 204 10.34 32.06 12.11
N LYS A 205 9.74 32.39 10.97
CA LYS A 205 8.70 33.43 10.86
C LYS A 205 7.39 33.04 11.54
N LEU A 206 7.11 31.72 11.63
CA LEU A 206 5.98 31.16 12.36
C LEU A 206 6.23 30.96 13.86
N GLY A 207 7.44 31.22 14.35
CA GLY A 207 7.82 31.01 15.75
C GLY A 207 7.97 29.55 16.16
N LYS A 208 8.18 28.62 15.22
CA LYS A 208 8.36 27.17 15.47
C LYS A 208 9.82 26.80 15.80
N ASN A 209 10.40 27.46 16.79
CA ASN A 209 11.84 27.46 17.05
C ASN A 209 12.44 26.13 17.49
N ILE A 210 11.66 25.26 18.18
CA ILE A 210 12.16 23.98 18.71
C ILE A 210 12.58 23.03 17.59
N GLN A 211 11.82 23.00 16.50
CA GLN A 211 12.10 22.14 15.35
C GLN A 211 13.31 22.62 14.54
N ASN A 212 13.55 23.95 14.49
CA ASN A 212 14.63 24.53 13.70
C ASN A 212 16.02 24.08 14.14
N LYS A 213 16.26 23.92 15.44
CA LYS A 213 17.57 23.46 15.96
C LYS A 213 17.97 22.09 15.42
N SER A 214 17.00 21.17 15.29
CA SER A 214 17.24 19.84 14.73
C SER A 214 17.57 19.91 13.23
N PHE A 215 16.79 20.69 12.48
CA PHE A 215 17.01 20.85 11.04
C PHE A 215 18.31 21.57 10.71
N LEU A 216 18.68 22.60 11.48
CA LEU A 216 19.96 23.28 11.31
C LEU A 216 21.14 22.36 11.59
N LYS A 217 21.07 21.55 12.67
CA LYS A 217 22.09 20.54 12.96
C LYS A 217 22.23 19.53 11.81
N GLU A 218 21.12 18.97 11.33
CA GLU A 218 21.09 18.05 10.19
C GLU A 218 21.72 18.70 8.93
N ALA A 219 21.39 19.96 8.67
CA ALA A 219 21.92 20.70 7.52
C ALA A 219 23.44 20.86 7.56
N PHE A 220 24.00 21.27 8.72
CA PHE A 220 25.45 21.41 8.89
C PHE A 220 26.15 20.06 8.74
N GLU A 221 25.68 19.01 9.42
CA GLU A 221 26.24 17.66 9.33
C GLU A 221 26.21 17.13 7.87
N TYR A 222 25.12 17.39 7.16
CA TYR A 222 24.98 16.98 5.75
C TYR A 222 25.97 17.75 4.85
N CYS A 223 26.02 19.08 4.98
CA CYS A 223 26.91 19.90 4.16
C CYS A 223 28.41 19.58 4.41
N GLU A 224 28.81 19.32 5.65
CA GLU A 224 30.16 18.87 5.98
C GLU A 224 30.49 17.51 5.38
N LYS A 225 29.60 16.52 5.56
CA LYS A 225 29.78 15.17 5.05
C LYS A 225 29.90 15.13 3.52
N GLN A 226 29.12 15.94 2.81
CA GLN A 226 29.11 15.99 1.35
C GLN A 226 30.10 17.03 0.77
N ASN A 227 30.87 17.72 1.63
CA ASN A 227 31.80 18.81 1.25
C ASN A 227 31.11 19.96 0.47
N LEU A 228 29.90 20.32 0.86
CA LEU A 228 29.04 21.34 0.24
C LEU A 228 29.23 22.71 0.94
N LYS A 229 30.48 23.17 1.01
CA LYS A 229 30.87 24.39 1.75
C LYS A 229 30.13 25.66 1.32
N GLN A 230 29.71 25.74 0.06
CA GLN A 230 28.99 26.88 -0.50
C GLN A 230 27.59 27.09 0.12
N TYR A 231 27.00 26.09 0.76
CA TYR A 231 25.67 26.19 1.40
C TYR A 231 25.78 26.55 2.91
N ILE A 232 26.93 26.35 3.54
CA ILE A 232 27.11 26.58 4.97
C ILE A 232 26.77 28.02 5.38
N PRO A 233 27.19 29.09 4.67
CA PRO A 233 26.85 30.46 5.03
C PRO A 233 25.36 30.74 5.13
N TYR A 234 24.54 30.10 4.27
CA TYR A 234 23.08 30.25 4.30
C TYR A 234 22.47 29.64 5.58
N PHE A 235 22.99 28.53 6.07
CA PHE A 235 22.53 27.95 7.34
C PHE A 235 23.03 28.72 8.55
N ILE A 236 24.22 29.36 8.48
CA ILE A 236 24.70 30.31 9.49
C ILE A 236 23.77 31.51 9.53
N SER A 237 23.36 32.05 8.38
CA SER A 237 22.39 33.16 8.27
C SER A 237 21.05 32.81 8.91
N LEU A 238 20.52 31.64 8.62
CA LEU A 238 19.29 31.14 9.23
C LEU A 238 19.41 30.99 10.76
N THR A 239 20.58 30.56 11.26
CA THR A 239 20.86 30.52 12.69
C THR A 239 20.83 31.94 13.30
N GLY A 240 21.40 32.91 12.60
CA GLY A 240 21.37 34.32 13.03
C GLY A 240 19.96 34.91 12.98
N THR A 241 19.17 34.56 11.97
CA THR A 241 17.78 35.00 11.83
C THR A 241 16.89 34.36 12.92
N ASP A 242 17.08 33.07 13.22
CA ASP A 242 16.39 32.40 14.34
C ASP A 242 16.70 33.08 15.68
N ALA A 243 17.98 33.40 15.92
CA ALA A 243 18.40 34.14 17.12
C ALA A 243 17.76 35.53 17.21
N TYR A 244 17.59 36.25 16.09
CA TYR A 244 16.89 37.53 16.06
C TYR A 244 15.42 37.39 16.52
N TYR A 245 14.69 36.42 15.99
CA TYR A 245 13.30 36.19 16.37
C TYR A 245 13.16 35.70 17.81
N ASN A 246 14.15 34.98 18.33
CA ASN A 246 14.25 34.59 19.74
C ASN A 246 14.72 35.71 20.67
N LYS A 247 14.99 36.93 20.14
CA LYS A 247 15.53 38.09 20.89
C LYS A 247 16.92 37.87 21.45
N GLU A 248 17.66 36.89 20.96
CA GLU A 248 19.07 36.61 21.28
C GLU A 248 19.98 37.49 20.45
N TYR A 249 19.87 38.81 20.63
CA TYR A 249 20.47 39.81 19.74
C TYR A 249 21.99 39.73 19.63
N LYS A 250 22.70 39.31 20.67
CA LYS A 250 24.16 39.12 20.62
C LYS A 250 24.52 37.99 19.67
N THR A 251 23.83 36.83 19.78
CA THR A 251 24.00 35.67 18.89
C THR A 251 23.63 36.03 17.46
N ALA A 252 22.52 36.76 17.26
CA ALA A 252 22.09 37.21 15.95
C ALA A 252 23.19 38.05 15.24
N ILE A 253 23.79 39.05 15.93
CA ILE A 253 24.86 39.86 15.35
C ILE A 253 26.05 38.99 14.96
N ILE A 254 26.50 38.10 15.85
CA ILE A 254 27.68 37.25 15.59
C ILE A 254 27.40 36.37 14.36
N LYS A 255 26.27 35.66 14.32
CA LYS A 255 25.98 34.71 13.25
C LYS A 255 25.68 35.38 11.91
N LEU A 256 24.96 36.50 11.89
CA LEU A 256 24.71 37.24 10.65
C LEU A 256 25.99 37.86 10.08
N THR A 257 26.91 38.36 10.95
CA THR A 257 28.22 38.85 10.51
C THR A 257 29.10 37.71 9.98
N GLU A 258 29.14 36.56 10.69
CA GLU A 258 29.85 35.36 10.26
C GLU A 258 29.35 34.88 8.88
N ALA A 259 28.04 34.90 8.66
CA ALA A 259 27.46 34.55 7.37
C ALA A 259 27.95 35.49 6.26
N LEU A 260 27.84 36.82 6.47
CA LEU A 260 28.27 37.80 5.48
C LEU A 260 29.77 37.66 5.11
N GLU A 261 30.64 37.38 6.09
CA GLU A 261 32.08 37.18 5.88
C GLU A 261 32.39 35.83 5.18
N SER A 262 31.48 34.87 5.27
CA SER A 262 31.68 33.52 4.73
C SER A 262 31.20 33.36 3.29
N TYR A 263 30.37 34.27 2.77
CA TYR A 263 29.94 34.21 1.39
C TYR A 263 31.09 34.48 0.42
N ASN A 264 31.16 33.71 -0.64
CA ASN A 264 32.16 33.83 -1.70
C ASN A 264 31.48 34.04 -3.06
N ASP A 265 30.51 34.95 -3.09
CA ASP A 265 29.78 35.32 -4.30
C ASP A 265 29.59 36.84 -4.37
N GLN A 266 28.94 37.35 -5.41
CA GLN A 266 28.73 38.78 -5.64
C GLN A 266 27.31 39.26 -5.30
N TRP A 267 26.53 38.43 -4.65
CA TRP A 267 25.16 38.79 -4.28
C TRP A 267 25.15 39.77 -3.08
N PRO A 268 24.16 40.67 -3.03
CA PRO A 268 24.13 41.71 -1.98
C PRO A 268 23.76 41.20 -0.59
N HIS A 269 23.36 39.92 -0.43
CA HIS A 269 23.00 39.29 0.86
C HIS A 269 22.12 40.17 1.77
N LEU A 270 21.03 40.72 1.19
CA LEU A 270 20.15 41.69 1.84
C LEU A 270 19.46 41.15 3.11
N THR A 271 19.30 39.84 3.24
CA THR A 271 18.68 39.23 4.42
C THR A 271 19.52 39.48 5.67
N GLU A 272 20.83 39.23 5.60
CA GLU A 272 21.78 39.44 6.69
C GLU A 272 21.90 40.93 7.03
N ILE A 273 22.06 41.77 6.02
CA ILE A 273 22.11 43.23 6.13
C ILE A 273 20.85 43.74 6.83
N PHE A 274 19.67 43.27 6.41
CA PHE A 274 18.39 43.65 6.99
C PHE A 274 18.31 43.28 8.47
N TYR A 275 18.56 41.99 8.81
CA TYR A 275 18.46 41.56 10.20
C TYR A 275 19.54 42.12 11.10
N LEU A 276 20.74 42.44 10.59
CA LEU A 276 21.74 43.22 11.33
C LEU A 276 21.21 44.62 11.61
N GLY A 277 20.68 45.31 10.61
CA GLY A 277 20.06 46.63 10.77
C GLY A 277 18.92 46.62 11.82
N GLN A 278 18.04 45.66 11.74
CA GLN A 278 16.96 45.47 12.71
C GLN A 278 17.50 45.19 14.12
N THR A 279 18.50 44.30 14.24
CA THR A 279 19.10 43.93 15.53
C THR A 279 19.81 45.11 16.18
N TYR A 280 20.56 45.93 15.42
CA TYR A 280 21.18 47.15 15.93
C TYR A 280 20.14 48.20 16.33
N TRP A 281 19.00 48.27 15.63
CA TRP A 281 17.87 49.12 16.04
C TRP A 281 17.31 48.69 17.40
N LYS A 282 17.03 47.37 17.57
CA LYS A 282 16.51 46.82 18.84
C LYS A 282 17.45 46.97 20.00
N THR A 283 18.78 46.98 19.76
CA THR A 283 19.81 47.14 20.79
C THR A 283 20.23 48.62 21.00
N GLY A 284 19.57 49.59 20.38
CA GLY A 284 19.81 51.03 20.56
C GLY A 284 21.01 51.57 19.79
N LYS A 285 21.75 50.78 19.03
CA LYS A 285 22.90 51.19 18.23
C LYS A 285 22.49 51.85 16.92
N ARG A 286 21.81 53.01 17.00
CA ARG A 286 21.13 53.70 15.89
C ARG A 286 22.01 53.92 14.66
N GLY A 287 23.23 54.45 14.83
CA GLY A 287 24.12 54.71 13.70
C GLY A 287 24.49 53.47 12.89
N LEU A 288 24.75 52.32 13.55
CA LEU A 288 25.00 51.07 12.87
C LEU A 288 23.75 50.54 12.18
N SER A 289 22.58 50.63 12.83
CA SER A 289 21.31 50.26 12.23
C SER A 289 21.08 50.97 10.90
N ILE A 290 21.21 52.30 10.91
CA ILE A 290 20.97 53.11 9.70
C ILE A 290 21.96 52.78 8.60
N LYS A 291 23.26 52.60 8.93
CA LYS A 291 24.26 52.17 7.96
C LYS A 291 23.85 50.94 7.18
N TYR A 292 23.42 49.88 7.89
CA TYR A 292 22.97 48.65 7.24
C TYR A 292 21.64 48.84 6.47
N LEU A 293 20.67 49.58 7.00
CA LEU A 293 19.40 49.77 6.34
C LEU A 293 19.47 50.69 5.10
N GLU A 294 20.43 51.62 5.06
CA GLU A 294 20.75 52.40 3.85
C GLU A 294 21.33 51.54 2.72
N GLU A 295 21.98 50.42 3.03
CA GLU A 295 22.39 49.45 1.99
C GLU A 295 21.16 48.81 1.29
N ILE A 296 20.06 48.54 2.03
CA ILE A 296 18.78 48.09 1.45
C ILE A 296 18.24 49.18 0.50
N ASP A 297 18.27 50.45 0.90
CA ASP A 297 17.84 51.57 0.04
C ASP A 297 18.70 51.72 -1.21
N ASN A 298 20.03 51.53 -1.06
CA ASN A 298 20.96 51.58 -2.19
C ASN A 298 20.64 50.50 -3.23
N GLU A 299 20.30 49.28 -2.79
CA GLU A 299 19.92 48.21 -3.70
C GLU A 299 18.59 48.50 -4.37
N TYR A 300 17.58 49.02 -3.64
CA TYR A 300 16.35 49.51 -4.23
C TYR A 300 16.58 50.60 -5.27
N ASN A 301 17.48 51.54 -5.02
CA ASN A 301 17.79 52.60 -5.97
C ASN A 301 18.39 52.06 -7.30
N LYS A 302 19.17 50.97 -7.24
CA LYS A 302 19.73 50.30 -8.42
C LYS A 302 18.67 49.51 -9.19
N THR A 303 17.91 48.68 -8.49
CA THR A 303 17.04 47.67 -9.10
C THR A 303 15.63 48.13 -9.28
N LYS A 304 15.17 49.14 -8.51
CA LYS A 304 13.77 49.59 -8.36
C LYS A 304 12.83 48.48 -7.89
N LYS A 305 13.37 47.43 -7.26
CA LYS A 305 12.67 46.26 -6.76
C LYS A 305 13.19 45.92 -5.37
N LEU A 306 12.27 45.44 -4.51
CA LEU A 306 12.59 44.99 -3.17
C LEU A 306 11.61 43.93 -2.72
N ASP A 307 12.08 42.91 -2.01
CA ASP A 307 11.22 41.90 -1.41
C ASP A 307 10.39 42.50 -0.26
N PRO A 308 9.09 42.15 -0.11
CA PRO A 308 8.24 42.68 0.97
C PRO A 308 8.80 42.52 2.37
N GLN A 309 9.60 41.46 2.62
CA GLN A 309 10.22 41.24 3.94
C GLN A 309 11.08 42.43 4.40
N PHE A 310 11.66 43.21 3.47
CA PHE A 310 12.51 44.35 3.77
C PHE A 310 11.76 45.68 3.96
N ARG A 311 10.45 45.67 3.80
CA ARG A 311 9.57 46.84 3.92
C ARG A 311 9.81 47.63 5.21
N SER A 312 10.00 46.91 6.34
CA SER A 312 10.20 47.56 7.64
C SER A 312 11.57 48.26 7.79
N ALA A 313 12.48 48.08 6.83
CA ALA A 313 13.70 48.92 6.78
C ALA A 313 13.34 50.39 6.58
N TYR A 314 12.42 50.70 5.67
CA TYR A 314 11.96 52.06 5.43
C TYR A 314 11.22 52.65 6.62
N GLU A 315 10.46 51.88 7.37
CA GLU A 315 9.81 52.33 8.60
C GLU A 315 10.81 52.83 9.63
N ILE A 316 11.96 52.11 9.77
CA ILE A 316 13.05 52.53 10.67
C ILE A 316 13.76 53.76 10.12
N LEU A 317 14.06 53.80 8.81
CA LEU A 317 14.72 54.96 8.18
C LEU A 317 13.85 56.21 8.28
N ILE A 318 12.55 56.13 8.09
CA ILE A 318 11.58 57.21 8.28
C ILE A 318 11.61 57.70 9.74
N LYS A 319 11.47 56.76 10.71
CA LYS A 319 11.45 57.10 12.13
C LYS A 319 12.77 57.72 12.61
N TYR A 320 13.90 57.25 12.12
CA TYR A 320 15.20 57.84 12.43
C TYR A 320 15.34 59.27 11.91
N ASN A 321 15.03 59.51 10.62
CA ASN A 321 15.14 60.82 10.01
C ASN A 321 14.15 61.82 10.61
N ASP A 322 12.98 61.38 11.06
CA ASP A 322 12.08 62.23 11.87
C ASP A 322 12.74 62.62 13.19
N SER A 323 13.37 61.69 13.90
CA SER A 323 13.99 61.94 15.21
C SER A 323 15.16 62.91 15.16
N ILE A 324 15.85 63.00 14.02
CA ILE A 324 16.97 63.93 13.81
C ILE A 324 16.58 65.20 13.05
N GLY A 325 15.29 65.37 12.75
CA GLY A 325 14.73 66.54 12.04
C GLY A 325 15.07 66.60 10.54
N ASN A 326 15.58 65.53 9.91
CA ASN A 326 15.88 65.51 8.48
C ASN A 326 14.64 65.25 7.65
N LYS A 327 13.83 66.30 7.45
CA LYS A 327 12.55 66.21 6.76
C LYS A 327 12.65 65.81 5.29
N ASN A 328 13.76 66.19 4.62
CA ASN A 328 13.94 65.84 3.21
C ASN A 328 14.13 64.33 3.02
N LYS A 329 15.00 63.68 3.76
CA LYS A 329 15.20 62.23 3.72
C LYS A 329 13.97 61.48 4.26
N GLN A 330 13.29 62.00 5.27
CA GLN A 330 12.07 61.44 5.79
C GLN A 330 11.02 61.32 4.68
N LEU A 331 10.79 62.42 3.95
CA LEU A 331 9.84 62.49 2.84
C LEU A 331 10.24 61.57 1.68
N GLU A 332 11.54 61.51 1.35
CA GLU A 332 12.08 60.60 0.33
C GLU A 332 11.72 59.13 0.65
N TYR A 333 12.00 58.67 1.89
CA TYR A 333 11.72 57.32 2.31
C TYR A 333 10.22 57.00 2.40
N ILE A 334 9.39 57.98 2.80
CA ILE A 334 7.90 57.82 2.74
C ILE A 334 7.46 57.57 1.30
N ASN A 335 7.93 58.39 0.34
CA ASN A 335 7.55 58.25 -1.07
C ASN A 335 7.98 56.86 -1.63
N LYS A 336 9.20 56.42 -1.33
CA LYS A 336 9.70 55.09 -1.72
C LYS A 336 8.83 53.95 -1.13
N LEU A 337 8.48 54.06 0.16
CA LEU A 337 7.65 53.07 0.82
C LEU A 337 6.24 52.99 0.20
N MET A 338 5.64 54.14 -0.12
CA MET A 338 4.33 54.19 -0.80
C MET A 338 4.37 53.52 -2.18
N ILE A 339 5.43 53.71 -2.96
CA ILE A 339 5.62 53.06 -4.27
C ILE A 339 5.76 51.54 -4.10
N LEU A 340 6.55 51.10 -3.12
CA LEU A 340 6.70 49.69 -2.80
C LEU A 340 5.37 49.05 -2.38
N ASP A 341 4.62 49.72 -1.49
CA ASP A 341 3.31 49.21 -1.00
C ASP A 341 2.31 49.06 -2.14
N GLN A 342 2.27 50.02 -3.07
CA GLN A 342 1.43 49.88 -4.28
C GLN A 342 1.82 48.68 -5.15
N SER A 343 3.13 48.46 -5.31
CA SER A 343 3.64 47.29 -6.04
C SER A 343 3.29 45.95 -5.36
N TYR A 344 3.44 45.89 -4.03
CA TYR A 344 3.08 44.69 -3.26
C TYR A 344 1.57 44.42 -3.32
N GLU A 345 0.73 45.46 -3.19
CA GLU A 345 -0.71 45.30 -3.31
C GLU A 345 -1.12 44.78 -4.69
N LYS A 346 -0.50 45.31 -5.75
CA LYS A 346 -0.75 44.85 -7.13
C LYS A 346 -0.38 43.38 -7.30
N ASN A 347 0.79 42.97 -6.80
CA ASN A 347 1.23 41.57 -6.85
C ASN A 347 0.30 40.68 -6.02
N TYR A 348 -0.07 41.10 -4.80
CA TYR A 348 -0.97 40.34 -3.94
C TYR A 348 -2.33 40.10 -4.61
N LYS A 349 -2.94 41.16 -5.18
CA LYS A 349 -4.21 41.07 -5.89
C LYS A 349 -4.20 40.13 -7.10
N TYR A 350 -3.04 39.92 -7.71
CA TYR A 350 -2.86 38.97 -8.80
C TYR A 350 -2.54 37.56 -8.32
N LEU A 351 -1.54 37.40 -7.50
CA LEU A 351 -0.98 36.09 -7.11
C LEU A 351 -1.93 35.30 -6.23
N TYR A 352 -2.49 35.92 -5.19
CA TYR A 352 -3.31 35.23 -4.21
C TYR A 352 -4.55 34.52 -4.80
N PRO A 353 -5.43 35.20 -5.57
CA PRO A 353 -6.58 34.55 -6.17
C PRO A 353 -6.17 33.47 -7.19
N LYS A 354 -5.07 33.67 -7.89
CA LYS A 354 -4.59 32.75 -8.90
C LYS A 354 -4.06 31.47 -8.31
N ILE A 355 -3.23 31.54 -7.26
CA ILE A 355 -2.76 30.37 -6.52
C ILE A 355 -3.95 29.60 -5.96
N ASN A 356 -4.86 30.30 -5.30
CA ASN A 356 -6.02 29.68 -4.66
C ASN A 356 -6.94 28.98 -5.67
N LYS A 357 -7.20 29.60 -6.83
CA LYS A 357 -8.09 29.04 -7.85
C LYS A 357 -7.42 27.94 -8.69
N GLU A 358 -6.20 28.17 -9.17
CA GLU A 358 -5.56 27.30 -10.17
C GLU A 358 -4.67 26.21 -9.55
N TYR A 359 -4.26 26.37 -8.29
CA TYR A 359 -3.45 25.37 -7.59
C TYR A 359 -4.18 24.74 -6.41
N ASP A 360 -4.51 25.51 -5.36
CA ASP A 360 -5.09 24.93 -4.13
C ASP A 360 -6.46 24.29 -4.38
N THR A 361 -7.35 24.94 -5.17
CA THR A 361 -8.66 24.36 -5.51
C THR A 361 -8.54 23.12 -6.39
N GLN A 362 -7.61 23.10 -7.36
CA GLN A 362 -7.38 21.93 -8.20
C GLN A 362 -6.82 20.76 -7.37
N LYS A 363 -5.88 21.03 -6.47
CA LYS A 363 -5.37 20.03 -5.53
C LYS A 363 -6.49 19.39 -4.70
N LEU A 364 -7.41 20.20 -4.16
CA LEU A 364 -8.57 19.70 -3.42
C LEU A 364 -9.51 18.84 -4.28
N ILE A 365 -9.71 19.20 -5.55
CA ILE A 365 -10.53 18.42 -6.50
C ILE A 365 -9.88 17.07 -6.76
N GLU A 366 -8.56 17.03 -6.94
CA GLU A 366 -7.80 15.80 -7.15
C GLU A 366 -7.82 14.90 -5.91
N GLU A 367 -7.61 15.46 -4.72
CA GLU A 367 -7.73 14.75 -3.45
C GLU A 367 -9.12 14.16 -3.25
N LYS A 368 -10.18 14.96 -3.52
CA LYS A 368 -11.57 14.48 -3.49
C LYS A 368 -11.78 13.30 -4.44
N ALA A 369 -11.34 13.43 -5.69
CA ALA A 369 -11.47 12.37 -6.69
C ALA A 369 -10.70 11.10 -6.28
N TYR A 370 -9.51 11.24 -5.67
CA TYR A 370 -8.75 10.12 -5.12
C TYR A 370 -9.50 9.41 -3.99
N ILE A 371 -10.04 10.17 -3.02
CA ILE A 371 -10.83 9.63 -1.92
C ILE A 371 -12.07 8.89 -2.43
N GLU A 372 -12.80 9.50 -3.37
CA GLU A 372 -14.00 8.88 -3.98
C GLU A 372 -13.66 7.57 -4.70
N ARG A 373 -12.54 7.50 -5.43
CA ARG A 373 -12.06 6.25 -6.06
C ARG A 373 -11.71 5.19 -5.03
N SER A 374 -10.98 5.58 -3.97
CA SER A 374 -10.62 4.68 -2.87
C SER A 374 -11.86 4.10 -2.18
N MET A 375 -12.85 4.95 -1.87
CA MET A 375 -14.13 4.51 -1.28
C MET A 375 -14.90 3.56 -2.21
N LYS A 376 -14.91 3.81 -3.53
CA LYS A 376 -15.54 2.91 -4.51
C LYS A 376 -14.87 1.54 -4.51
N VAL A 377 -13.54 1.48 -4.48
CA VAL A 377 -12.78 0.21 -4.42
C VAL A 377 -13.12 -0.55 -3.14
N GLN A 378 -13.05 0.11 -1.98
CA GLN A 378 -13.38 -0.50 -0.69
C GLN A 378 -14.81 -1.05 -0.65
N ARG A 379 -15.78 -0.28 -1.15
CA ARG A 379 -17.18 -0.72 -1.27
C ARG A 379 -17.33 -1.96 -2.17
N ASN A 380 -16.65 -1.99 -3.32
CA ASN A 380 -16.70 -3.13 -4.23
C ASN A 380 -16.07 -4.38 -3.62
N VAL A 381 -14.96 -4.23 -2.89
CA VAL A 381 -14.34 -5.33 -2.12
C VAL A 381 -15.32 -5.85 -1.04
N LEU A 382 -15.96 -4.96 -0.30
CA LEU A 382 -16.96 -5.33 0.71
C LEU A 382 -18.13 -6.11 0.10
N ILE A 383 -18.69 -5.62 -1.02
CA ILE A 383 -19.76 -6.32 -1.74
C ILE A 383 -19.29 -7.70 -2.21
N GLY A 384 -18.09 -7.79 -2.77
CA GLY A 384 -17.49 -9.06 -3.19
C GLY A 384 -17.34 -10.06 -2.05
N THR A 385 -16.88 -9.62 -0.88
CA THR A 385 -16.78 -10.49 0.30
C THR A 385 -18.15 -10.98 0.80
N ILE A 386 -19.15 -10.11 0.81
CA ILE A 386 -20.53 -10.49 1.17
C ILE A 386 -21.07 -11.56 0.22
N ILE A 387 -20.87 -11.38 -1.11
CA ILE A 387 -21.31 -12.36 -2.12
C ILE A 387 -20.63 -13.73 -1.88
N ILE A 388 -19.32 -13.74 -1.63
CA ILE A 388 -18.56 -14.96 -1.33
C ILE A 388 -19.13 -15.64 -0.08
N CYS A 389 -19.41 -14.91 0.98
CA CYS A 389 -20.01 -15.44 2.21
C CYS A 389 -21.39 -16.07 1.93
N ILE A 390 -22.23 -15.41 1.13
CA ILE A 390 -23.55 -15.95 0.75
C ILE A 390 -23.39 -17.26 -0.04
N VAL A 391 -22.47 -17.31 -1.01
CA VAL A 391 -22.19 -18.54 -1.78
C VAL A 391 -21.75 -19.68 -0.87
N VAL A 392 -20.85 -19.41 0.07
CA VAL A 392 -20.40 -20.42 1.05
C VAL A 392 -21.57 -20.94 1.90
N ILE A 393 -22.43 -20.04 2.39
CA ILE A 393 -23.62 -20.44 3.14
C ILE A 393 -24.54 -21.33 2.30
N ILE A 394 -24.81 -20.95 1.05
CA ILE A 394 -25.63 -21.76 0.12
C ILE A 394 -25.01 -23.15 -0.07
N LEU A 395 -23.69 -23.23 -0.28
CA LEU A 395 -23.02 -24.54 -0.44
C LEU A 395 -23.12 -25.40 0.82
N ILE A 396 -23.02 -24.83 2.00
CA ILE A 396 -23.20 -25.54 3.29
C ILE A 396 -24.63 -26.07 3.39
N VAL A 397 -25.63 -25.24 3.08
CA VAL A 397 -27.05 -25.61 3.11
C VAL A 397 -27.35 -26.73 2.11
N LEU A 398 -26.85 -26.62 0.88
CA LEU A 398 -27.01 -27.67 -0.14
C LEU A 398 -26.34 -28.98 0.30
N ARG A 399 -25.16 -28.93 0.89
CA ARG A 399 -24.48 -30.11 1.44
C ARG A 399 -25.27 -30.73 2.59
N TYR A 400 -25.84 -29.92 3.47
CA TYR A 400 -26.71 -30.39 4.55
C TYR A 400 -27.93 -31.14 4.00
N TYR A 401 -28.65 -30.59 3.02
CA TYR A 401 -29.82 -31.27 2.43
C TYR A 401 -29.43 -32.56 1.70
N ARG A 402 -28.30 -32.58 0.98
CA ARG A 402 -27.81 -33.81 0.32
C ARG A 402 -27.51 -34.91 1.35
N LEU A 403 -26.83 -34.58 2.44
CA LEU A 403 -26.53 -35.52 3.52
C LEU A 403 -27.81 -36.04 4.19
N LYS A 404 -28.77 -35.17 4.47
CA LYS A 404 -30.06 -35.52 5.06
C LYS A 404 -30.84 -36.49 4.14
N LYS A 405 -30.86 -36.24 2.82
CA LYS A 405 -31.53 -37.12 1.83
C LYS A 405 -30.84 -38.48 1.77
N MET A 406 -29.51 -38.51 1.77
CA MET A 406 -28.73 -39.76 1.74
C MET A 406 -28.98 -40.62 3.00
N TYR A 407 -28.95 -39.98 4.19
CA TYR A 407 -29.21 -40.69 5.44
C TYR A 407 -30.64 -41.25 5.52
N ARG A 408 -31.63 -40.49 5.02
CA ARG A 408 -33.01 -40.96 4.97
C ARG A 408 -33.18 -42.14 4.03
N LYS A 409 -32.50 -42.11 2.87
CA LYS A 409 -32.51 -43.25 1.94
C LYS A 409 -31.94 -44.52 2.61
N ARG A 410 -30.79 -44.39 3.28
CA ARG A 410 -30.14 -45.51 4.00
C ARG A 410 -31.00 -46.06 5.13
N PHE A 411 -31.67 -45.21 5.89
CA PHE A 411 -32.61 -45.64 6.91
C PHE A 411 -33.73 -46.50 6.32
N ASN A 412 -34.36 -46.05 5.24
CA ASN A 412 -35.43 -46.83 4.56
C ASN A 412 -34.91 -48.17 4.04
N GLU A 413 -33.71 -48.24 3.48
CA GLU A 413 -33.09 -49.48 3.03
C GLU A 413 -32.94 -50.46 4.19
N ILE A 414 -32.45 -50.02 5.36
CA ILE A 414 -32.30 -50.87 6.54
C ILE A 414 -33.67 -51.40 7.01
N ILE A 415 -34.70 -50.57 7.08
CA ILE A 415 -36.05 -50.98 7.50
C ILE A 415 -36.63 -52.01 6.52
N ASN A 416 -36.45 -51.79 5.21
CA ASN A 416 -36.92 -52.73 4.20
C ASN A 416 -36.20 -54.09 4.29
N GLU A 417 -34.87 -54.11 4.44
CA GLU A 417 -34.11 -55.36 4.63
C GLU A 417 -34.59 -56.14 5.89
N LEU A 418 -34.92 -55.43 6.95
CA LEU A 418 -35.45 -56.05 8.17
C LEU A 418 -36.85 -56.62 7.97
N ASN A 419 -37.74 -55.89 7.28
CA ASN A 419 -39.08 -56.36 6.96
C ASN A 419 -39.06 -57.63 6.06
N GLU A 420 -38.16 -57.65 5.06
CA GLU A 420 -37.97 -58.82 4.20
C GLU A 420 -37.51 -60.07 4.97
N LYS A 421 -36.56 -59.89 5.93
CA LYS A 421 -36.11 -60.98 6.79
C LYS A 421 -37.17 -61.49 7.74
N GLU A 422 -38.04 -60.62 8.25
CA GLU A 422 -39.17 -61.03 9.08
C GLU A 422 -40.22 -61.78 8.28
N ASN A 423 -40.58 -61.36 7.06
CA ASN A 423 -41.50 -62.03 6.17
C ASN A 423 -40.98 -63.41 5.72
N GLN A 424 -39.68 -63.54 5.45
CA GLN A 424 -39.07 -64.87 5.13
C GLN A 424 -39.07 -65.77 6.35
N LYS A 425 -38.96 -65.27 7.58
CA LYS A 425 -39.03 -66.08 8.78
C LYS A 425 -40.44 -66.51 9.13
N SER A 426 -41.44 -65.70 8.80
CA SER A 426 -42.87 -66.04 8.96
C SER A 426 -43.34 -67.09 7.96
N SER A 427 -42.89 -66.95 6.70
CA SER A 427 -43.20 -67.94 5.66
C SER A 427 -42.50 -69.29 5.87
N SER A 428 -41.28 -69.31 6.48
CA SER A 428 -40.64 -70.59 6.86
C SER A 428 -41.30 -71.29 8.04
N LEU A 429 -41.93 -70.53 8.96
CA LEU A 429 -42.66 -71.06 10.09
C LEU A 429 -44.08 -71.63 9.66
N GLU A 430 -44.69 -71.11 8.61
CA GLU A 430 -45.90 -71.63 8.03
C GLU A 430 -45.64 -72.88 7.21
N ILE A 431 -44.47 -73.02 6.58
CA ILE A 431 -44.09 -74.24 5.84
C ILE A 431 -43.74 -75.38 6.78
N ASP A 432 -43.13 -75.13 7.97
CA ASP A 432 -42.82 -76.14 8.96
C ASP A 432 -44.11 -76.73 9.68
N SER A 433 -45.22 -76.02 9.62
CA SER A 433 -46.49 -76.48 10.21
C SER A 433 -47.35 -77.37 9.28
N GLN A 434 -46.93 -77.47 8.04
CA GLN A 434 -47.68 -78.34 7.04
C GLN A 434 -46.91 -79.59 6.56
N GLN A 435 -45.64 -79.78 6.99
CA GLN A 435 -44.82 -80.92 6.60
C GLN A 435 -44.48 -81.85 7.78
N ASN A 436 -45.45 -82.30 8.54
CA ASN A 436 -45.28 -83.42 9.47
C ASN A 436 -46.03 -84.67 8.98
N LYS A 437 -45.70 -85.15 7.78
CA LYS A 437 -45.96 -86.48 7.29
C LYS A 437 -45.18 -86.72 6.01
N THR A 438 -43.96 -87.18 6.11
CA THR A 438 -43.29 -88.22 5.33
C THR A 438 -41.83 -88.30 5.70
N ILE A 439 -41.45 -89.29 6.45
CA ILE A 439 -40.09 -89.75 6.68
C ILE A 439 -39.76 -90.58 5.46
N ASP A 440 -38.76 -90.16 4.70
CA ASP A 440 -37.64 -91.00 4.18
C ASP A 440 -36.85 -90.19 3.11
N ASN A 441 -35.50 -90.32 3.21
CA ASN A 441 -34.48 -89.94 2.21
C ASN A 441 -34.08 -88.47 2.05
N GLN A 442 -33.30 -87.96 3.00
CA GLN A 442 -32.39 -86.76 2.76
C GLN A 442 -31.12 -86.84 3.61
N ASP A 443 -30.33 -87.92 3.55
CA ASP A 443 -29.03 -87.98 4.26
C ASP A 443 -27.84 -87.52 3.42
N ASP A 444 -27.92 -87.49 2.10
CA ASP A 444 -26.74 -87.20 1.26
C ASP A 444 -26.39 -85.70 1.05
N ASN A 445 -27.35 -84.82 1.09
CA ASN A 445 -27.08 -83.39 0.89
C ASN A 445 -26.56 -82.66 2.14
N ASN A 446 -26.73 -83.21 3.31
CA ASN A 446 -26.32 -82.65 4.59
C ASN A 446 -24.83 -82.91 4.89
N ILE A 447 -24.25 -83.96 4.36
CA ILE A 447 -22.86 -84.35 4.57
C ILE A 447 -21.92 -83.42 3.80
N ASP A 448 -22.26 -82.93 2.61
CA ASP A 448 -21.46 -82.05 1.77
C ASP A 448 -21.40 -80.64 2.34
N TYR A 449 -22.44 -80.20 3.03
CA TYR A 449 -22.41 -78.89 3.73
C TYR A 449 -21.40 -78.83 4.85
N TYR A 450 -21.21 -79.91 5.62
CA TYR A 450 -20.24 -79.99 6.75
C TYR A 450 -18.84 -80.42 6.34
N ASN A 451 -18.56 -80.66 5.08
CA ASN A 451 -17.26 -81.14 4.57
C ASN A 451 -16.33 -80.06 4.08
N LYS A 452 -16.69 -78.75 4.31
CA LYS A 452 -15.94 -77.57 3.78
C LYS A 452 -14.59 -77.32 4.40
N ILE A 453 -14.20 -78.01 5.50
CA ILE A 453 -12.92 -77.81 6.18
C ILE A 453 -12.13 -79.11 6.13
N PRO A 454 -11.03 -79.20 5.33
CA PRO A 454 -10.20 -80.40 5.26
C PRO A 454 -9.63 -80.77 6.62
N GLY A 455 -9.71 -82.06 6.98
CA GLY A 455 -9.14 -82.61 8.23
C GLY A 455 -10.07 -82.48 9.46
N MET A 456 -11.31 -82.07 9.33
CA MET A 456 -12.31 -82.07 10.41
C MET A 456 -13.44 -83.01 10.08
N LYS A 457 -13.87 -83.79 11.06
CA LYS A 457 -15.05 -84.75 10.88
C LYS A 457 -16.35 -83.93 10.75
N PRO A 458 -17.20 -84.21 9.79
CA PRO A 458 -18.50 -83.55 9.61
C PRO A 458 -19.36 -83.48 10.86
N SER A 459 -19.46 -84.55 11.61
CA SER A 459 -20.20 -84.69 12.87
C SER A 459 -19.69 -83.72 13.97
N PHE A 460 -18.35 -83.46 13.98
CA PHE A 460 -17.75 -82.50 14.91
C PHE A 460 -18.17 -81.09 14.51
N ILE A 461 -18.07 -80.71 13.25
CA ILE A 461 -18.50 -79.41 12.74
C ILE A 461 -19.96 -79.16 13.04
N GLN A 462 -20.80 -80.13 12.78
CA GLN A 462 -22.23 -80.05 13.05
C GLN A 462 -22.52 -79.80 14.54
N ASN A 463 -21.88 -80.56 15.44
CA ASN A 463 -22.03 -80.34 16.89
C ASN A 463 -21.57 -78.88 17.31
N VAL A 464 -20.47 -78.38 16.75
CA VAL A 464 -19.99 -77.02 17.05
C VAL A 464 -21.01 -75.99 16.53
N LEU A 465 -21.55 -76.14 15.32
CA LEU A 465 -22.57 -75.24 14.72
C LEU A 465 -23.88 -75.27 15.50
N THR A 466 -24.39 -76.46 15.91
CA THR A 466 -25.55 -76.59 16.76
C THR A 466 -25.41 -75.89 18.11
N LYS A 467 -24.22 -76.00 18.75
CA LYS A 467 -23.96 -75.29 19.98
C LYS A 467 -23.83 -73.77 19.75
N LEU A 468 -23.32 -73.37 18.57
CA LEU A 468 -23.25 -71.96 18.19
C LEU A 468 -24.64 -71.38 17.93
N GLU A 469 -25.54 -72.12 17.31
CA GLU A 469 -26.95 -71.72 17.16
C GLU A 469 -27.64 -71.59 18.53
N LYS A 470 -27.35 -72.48 19.47
CA LYS A 470 -27.85 -72.35 20.83
C LYS A 470 -27.33 -71.10 21.51
N PHE A 471 -26.03 -70.79 21.35
CA PHE A 471 -25.42 -69.54 21.84
C PHE A 471 -26.10 -68.30 21.24
N GLU A 472 -26.43 -68.30 19.95
CA GLU A 472 -27.16 -67.21 19.29
C GLU A 472 -28.62 -67.08 19.82
N LYS A 473 -29.35 -68.21 19.95
CA LYS A 473 -30.72 -68.23 20.47
C LYS A 473 -30.86 -67.81 21.93
N GLU A 474 -29.86 -68.15 22.75
CA GLU A 474 -29.80 -67.76 24.16
C GLU A 474 -29.21 -66.37 24.40
N GLU A 475 -28.96 -65.58 23.32
CA GLU A 475 -28.43 -64.19 23.36
C GLU A 475 -27.13 -64.05 24.14
N GLN A 476 -26.34 -65.12 24.30
CA GLN A 476 -25.12 -65.12 25.10
C GLN A 476 -24.03 -64.17 24.57
N PHE A 477 -24.15 -63.76 23.30
CA PHE A 477 -23.29 -62.74 22.67
C PHE A 477 -23.42 -61.34 23.28
N LEU A 478 -24.44 -61.08 24.07
CA LEU A 478 -24.65 -59.84 24.78
C LEU A 478 -23.69 -59.65 25.95
N ASN A 479 -23.05 -60.72 26.41
CA ASN A 479 -22.03 -60.63 27.44
C ASN A 479 -20.81 -59.81 26.93
N PRO A 480 -20.51 -58.65 27.52
CA PRO A 480 -19.37 -57.80 27.05
C PRO A 480 -18.02 -58.50 27.12
N GLN A 481 -17.86 -59.51 28.00
CA GLN A 481 -16.61 -60.22 28.26
C GLN A 481 -16.40 -61.44 27.33
N ILE A 482 -17.29 -61.68 26.39
CA ILE A 482 -17.16 -62.83 25.49
C ILE A 482 -15.94 -62.71 24.60
N SER A 483 -15.10 -63.72 24.63
CA SER A 483 -13.88 -63.77 23.85
C SER A 483 -13.88 -65.00 22.93
N GLN A 484 -13.04 -65.02 21.92
CA GLN A 484 -12.92 -66.16 21.01
C GLN A 484 -12.52 -67.44 21.81
N LYS A 485 -11.68 -67.28 22.83
CA LYS A 485 -11.26 -68.38 23.68
C LYS A 485 -12.44 -68.92 24.49
N SER A 486 -13.17 -68.07 25.20
CA SER A 486 -14.27 -68.50 26.04
C SER A 486 -15.41 -69.12 25.22
N LEU A 487 -15.71 -68.62 24.01
CA LEU A 487 -16.72 -69.22 23.15
C LEU A 487 -16.24 -70.53 22.53
N SER A 488 -14.94 -70.68 22.17
CA SER A 488 -14.42 -71.95 21.66
C SER A 488 -14.51 -73.06 22.73
N GLU A 489 -14.23 -72.76 23.99
CA GLU A 489 -14.38 -73.67 25.12
C GLU A 489 -15.87 -74.09 25.34
N LEU A 490 -16.78 -73.13 25.27
CA LEU A 490 -18.24 -73.34 25.42
C LEU A 490 -18.77 -74.31 24.35
N VAL A 491 -18.31 -74.17 23.11
CA VAL A 491 -18.79 -75.04 22.01
C VAL A 491 -18.00 -76.37 21.94
N GLY A 492 -17.00 -76.55 22.79
CA GLY A 492 -16.23 -77.80 22.91
C GLY A 492 -15.13 -77.95 21.88
N THR A 493 -14.43 -76.85 21.55
CA THR A 493 -13.32 -76.85 20.59
C THR A 493 -12.18 -75.91 21.02
N ASN A 494 -11.08 -75.90 20.32
CA ASN A 494 -10.00 -74.92 20.54
C ASN A 494 -10.17 -73.67 19.64
N SER A 495 -9.51 -72.56 20.01
CA SER A 495 -9.67 -71.28 19.31
C SER A 495 -9.23 -71.35 17.84
N THR A 496 -8.32 -72.23 17.44
CA THR A 496 -7.84 -72.37 16.07
C THR A 496 -8.92 -73.04 15.18
N TYR A 497 -9.50 -74.13 15.66
CA TYR A 497 -10.57 -74.83 14.95
C TYR A 497 -11.84 -74.00 14.93
N PHE A 498 -12.17 -73.35 16.03
CA PHE A 498 -13.28 -72.44 16.12
C PHE A 498 -13.16 -71.29 15.11
N SER A 499 -12.02 -70.67 14.98
CA SER A 499 -11.76 -69.61 14.00
C SER A 499 -11.96 -70.08 12.57
N LYS A 500 -11.51 -71.31 12.22
CA LYS A 500 -11.73 -71.89 10.89
C LYS A 500 -13.23 -72.11 10.62
N ILE A 501 -13.96 -72.68 11.59
CA ILE A 501 -15.40 -72.95 11.47
C ILE A 501 -16.18 -71.66 11.29
N ILE A 502 -15.97 -70.63 12.14
CA ILE A 502 -16.63 -69.32 12.04
C ILE A 502 -16.34 -68.65 10.70
N ASN A 503 -15.07 -68.65 10.27
CA ASN A 503 -14.71 -68.02 9.00
C ASN A 503 -15.36 -68.75 7.80
N THR A 504 -15.44 -70.05 7.84
CA THR A 504 -15.98 -70.86 6.74
C THR A 504 -17.51 -70.83 6.69
N TYR A 505 -18.21 -70.97 7.83
CA TYR A 505 -19.66 -71.15 7.88
C TYR A 505 -20.41 -69.87 8.19
N LYS A 506 -19.82 -68.88 8.86
CA LYS A 506 -20.39 -67.57 9.11
C LYS A 506 -19.77 -66.48 8.22
N GLY A 507 -18.72 -66.78 7.46
CA GLY A 507 -18.08 -65.88 6.51
C GLY A 507 -17.37 -64.69 7.15
N LYS A 508 -17.10 -64.73 8.47
CA LYS A 508 -16.62 -63.56 9.22
C LYS A 508 -15.62 -63.99 10.29
N LYS A 509 -14.69 -63.09 10.63
CA LYS A 509 -13.82 -63.28 11.81
C LYS A 509 -14.68 -63.12 13.07
N PHE A 510 -14.28 -63.77 14.18
CA PHE A 510 -14.99 -63.77 15.47
C PHE A 510 -15.48 -62.37 15.90
N GLY A 511 -14.58 -61.37 15.94
CA GLY A 511 -14.97 -60.01 16.36
C GLY A 511 -16.07 -59.37 15.47
N ALA A 512 -15.98 -59.58 14.17
CA ALA A 512 -17.02 -59.12 13.24
C ALA A 512 -18.34 -59.88 13.38
N TYR A 513 -18.26 -61.20 13.62
CA TYR A 513 -19.42 -62.04 13.88
C TYR A 513 -20.20 -61.59 15.13
N ILE A 514 -19.54 -61.45 16.27
CA ILE A 514 -20.18 -60.96 17.52
C ILE A 514 -20.71 -59.52 17.36
N THR A 515 -19.94 -58.64 16.70
CA THR A 515 -20.37 -57.29 16.44
C THR A 515 -21.66 -57.24 15.61
N ASP A 516 -21.75 -58.06 14.59
CA ASP A 516 -22.94 -58.14 13.74
C ASP A 516 -24.17 -58.66 14.49
N LEU A 517 -24.02 -59.72 15.31
CA LEU A 517 -25.10 -60.22 16.16
C LEU A 517 -25.62 -59.13 17.12
N ARG A 518 -24.72 -58.43 17.78
CA ARG A 518 -25.05 -57.33 18.70
C ARG A 518 -25.78 -56.17 18.01
N LEU A 519 -25.33 -55.80 16.81
CA LEU A 519 -25.96 -54.71 16.06
C LEU A 519 -27.33 -55.12 15.48
N ASP A 520 -27.48 -56.36 15.01
CA ASP A 520 -28.76 -56.89 14.53
C ASP A 520 -29.76 -57.02 15.69
N TYR A 521 -29.32 -57.50 16.85
CA TYR A 521 -30.11 -57.58 18.06
C TYR A 521 -30.66 -56.20 18.48
N ILE A 522 -29.81 -55.19 18.60
CA ILE A 522 -30.27 -53.88 19.09
C ILE A 522 -31.23 -53.20 18.13
N ILE A 523 -31.07 -53.36 16.81
CA ILE A 523 -32.01 -52.83 15.84
C ILE A 523 -33.37 -53.55 15.96
N HIS A 524 -33.35 -54.89 16.06
CA HIS A 524 -34.58 -55.64 16.26
C HIS A 524 -35.26 -55.27 17.58
N LYS A 525 -34.48 -55.13 18.67
CA LYS A 525 -34.98 -54.74 19.99
C LYS A 525 -35.59 -53.34 19.98
N MET A 526 -34.98 -52.37 19.30
CA MET A 526 -35.54 -51.01 19.15
C MET A 526 -36.87 -50.98 18.37
N ARG A 527 -37.14 -51.97 17.53
CA ARG A 527 -38.44 -52.08 16.80
C ARG A 527 -39.54 -52.71 17.67
N THR A 528 -39.18 -53.70 18.49
CA THR A 528 -40.11 -54.44 19.33
C THR A 528 -40.37 -53.76 20.67
N ASP A 529 -39.36 -53.10 21.23
CA ASP A 529 -39.43 -52.37 22.50
C ASP A 529 -39.23 -50.85 22.24
N LEU A 530 -40.34 -50.17 22.12
CA LEU A 530 -40.36 -48.75 21.77
C LEU A 530 -39.85 -47.83 22.88
N THR A 531 -39.68 -48.35 24.11
CA THR A 531 -39.12 -47.58 25.23
C THR A 531 -37.62 -47.27 24.96
N LEU A 532 -36.94 -48.15 24.22
CA LEU A 532 -35.52 -47.97 23.85
C LEU A 532 -35.29 -46.80 22.88
N LEU A 533 -36.33 -46.30 22.24
CA LEU A 533 -36.19 -45.11 21.39
C LEU A 533 -35.81 -43.86 22.19
N ASP A 534 -36.12 -43.83 23.49
CA ASP A 534 -35.78 -42.72 24.41
C ASP A 534 -34.43 -42.91 25.13
N ALA A 535 -33.82 -44.11 24.95
CA ALA A 535 -32.51 -44.40 25.53
C ALA A 535 -31.40 -43.57 24.83
N ASP A 536 -30.35 -43.24 25.60
CA ASP A 536 -29.17 -42.64 25.04
C ASP A 536 -28.27 -43.69 24.36
N ILE A 537 -27.27 -43.19 23.59
CA ILE A 537 -26.35 -44.08 22.84
C ILE A 537 -25.52 -44.96 23.77
N LYS A 538 -25.25 -44.52 24.99
CA LYS A 538 -24.47 -45.26 25.99
C LYS A 538 -25.32 -46.44 26.53
N GLU A 539 -26.56 -46.21 26.74
CA GLU A 539 -27.51 -47.26 27.19
C GLU A 539 -27.76 -48.31 26.10
N LEU A 540 -27.94 -47.90 24.83
CA LEU A 540 -28.06 -48.82 23.72
C LEU A 540 -26.79 -49.66 23.53
N ALA A 541 -25.60 -49.06 23.71
CA ALA A 541 -24.36 -49.80 23.68
C ALA A 541 -24.29 -50.85 24.79
N ARG A 542 -24.72 -50.51 26.00
CA ARG A 542 -24.77 -51.42 27.16
C ARG A 542 -25.75 -52.59 26.91
N ILE A 543 -26.96 -52.31 26.45
CA ILE A 543 -28.00 -53.33 26.17
C ILE A 543 -27.53 -54.27 25.09
N SER A 544 -26.81 -53.77 24.08
CA SER A 544 -26.29 -54.58 22.96
C SER A 544 -24.97 -55.29 23.24
N GLY A 545 -24.46 -55.22 24.48
CA GLY A 545 -23.23 -55.90 24.90
C GLY A 545 -21.93 -55.25 24.45
N PHE A 546 -21.94 -53.98 24.01
CA PHE A 546 -20.71 -53.24 23.72
C PHE A 546 -20.11 -52.68 25.00
N THR A 547 -18.78 -52.62 25.09
CA THR A 547 -18.07 -52.12 26.26
C THR A 547 -18.17 -50.60 26.42
N ASN A 548 -18.38 -49.87 25.34
CA ASN A 548 -18.55 -48.40 25.39
C ASN A 548 -19.35 -47.88 24.17
N ALA A 549 -19.86 -46.65 24.33
CA ALA A 549 -20.71 -45.98 23.31
C ALA A 549 -19.94 -45.64 22.02
N GLU A 550 -18.63 -45.42 22.10
CA GLU A 550 -17.80 -45.10 20.95
C GLU A 550 -17.65 -46.31 20.03
N SER A 551 -17.28 -47.48 20.59
CA SER A 551 -17.19 -48.75 19.84
C SER A 551 -18.50 -49.10 19.21
N PHE A 552 -19.62 -48.95 19.91
CA PHE A 552 -20.95 -49.14 19.37
C PHE A 552 -21.21 -48.21 18.18
N SER A 553 -20.99 -46.91 18.35
CA SER A 553 -21.26 -45.89 17.32
C SER A 553 -20.42 -46.11 16.06
N VAL A 554 -19.14 -46.42 16.21
CA VAL A 554 -18.22 -46.68 15.08
C VAL A 554 -18.66 -47.93 14.31
N ASN A 555 -18.97 -49.05 14.99
CA ASN A 555 -19.38 -50.28 14.35
C ASN A 555 -20.78 -50.17 13.73
N PHE A 556 -21.70 -49.47 14.38
CA PHE A 556 -23.04 -49.18 13.85
C PHE A 556 -22.92 -48.37 12.54
N GLN A 557 -22.15 -47.27 12.54
CA GLN A 557 -21.94 -46.45 11.37
C GLN A 557 -21.19 -47.20 10.25
N LYS A 558 -20.26 -48.07 10.61
CA LYS A 558 -19.53 -48.91 9.65
C LYS A 558 -20.48 -49.89 8.93
N LYS A 559 -21.41 -50.55 9.67
CA LYS A 559 -22.36 -51.53 9.11
C LYS A 559 -23.48 -50.84 8.35
N PHE A 560 -24.16 -49.86 8.97
CA PHE A 560 -25.37 -49.24 8.43
C PHE A 560 -25.16 -47.95 7.64
N LYS A 561 -23.93 -47.41 7.62
CA LYS A 561 -23.55 -46.14 6.94
C LYS A 561 -24.31 -44.90 7.41
N ILE A 562 -24.98 -44.98 8.57
CA ILE A 562 -25.61 -43.85 9.27
C ILE A 562 -25.24 -43.87 10.75
N LYS A 563 -25.28 -42.71 11.41
CA LYS A 563 -25.03 -42.64 12.86
C LYS A 563 -26.19 -43.24 13.66
N PRO A 564 -25.92 -43.91 14.79
CA PRO A 564 -27.00 -44.45 15.63
C PRO A 564 -27.95 -43.36 16.15
N SER A 565 -27.47 -42.16 16.46
CA SER A 565 -28.33 -41.04 16.85
C SER A 565 -29.30 -40.60 15.74
N TYR A 566 -28.85 -40.63 14.48
CA TYR A 566 -29.75 -40.35 13.35
C TYR A 566 -30.76 -41.45 13.14
N PHE A 567 -30.36 -42.71 13.29
CA PHE A 567 -31.26 -43.87 13.18
C PHE A 567 -32.36 -43.79 14.25
N LEU A 568 -32.01 -43.53 15.51
CA LEU A 568 -32.96 -43.30 16.60
C LEU A 568 -33.96 -42.18 16.30
N LYS A 569 -33.45 -41.06 15.80
CA LYS A 569 -34.30 -39.92 15.43
C LYS A 569 -35.32 -40.32 14.35
N MET A 570 -34.89 -41.05 13.34
CA MET A 570 -35.75 -41.48 12.25
C MET A 570 -36.80 -42.51 12.74
N MET A 571 -36.42 -43.45 13.61
CA MET A 571 -37.35 -44.37 14.25
C MET A 571 -38.43 -43.67 15.07
N LYS A 572 -38.05 -42.64 15.84
CA LYS A 572 -39.01 -41.79 16.55
C LYS A 572 -39.98 -41.08 15.61
N GLU A 573 -39.45 -40.46 14.52
CA GLU A 573 -40.29 -39.79 13.51
C GLU A 573 -41.28 -40.74 12.83
N GLU A 574 -40.89 -41.99 12.59
CA GLU A 574 -41.74 -43.00 11.99
C GLU A 574 -42.88 -43.45 12.94
N LYS A 575 -42.54 -43.66 14.22
CA LYS A 575 -43.51 -43.95 15.29
C LYS A 575 -44.59 -42.86 15.40
N PHE A 576 -44.17 -41.59 15.44
CA PHE A 576 -45.12 -40.46 15.52
C PHE A 576 -46.04 -40.40 14.29
N LYS A 577 -45.56 -40.76 13.09
CA LYS A 577 -46.41 -40.80 11.88
C LYS A 577 -47.44 -41.89 11.93
N THR A 578 -47.06 -43.07 12.40
CA THR A 578 -47.97 -44.22 12.50
C THR A 578 -49.04 -43.98 13.56
N SER A 579 -48.69 -43.36 14.70
CA SER A 579 -49.66 -42.98 15.74
C SER A 579 -50.60 -41.85 15.30
N ALA A 580 -50.11 -40.90 14.48
CA ALA A 580 -50.95 -39.82 13.94
C ALA A 580 -51.93 -40.30 12.87
N GLN A 581 -51.58 -41.33 12.10
CA GLN A 581 -52.49 -41.95 11.11
C GLN A 581 -53.58 -42.84 11.72
N SER A 582 -53.34 -43.38 12.93
CA SER A 582 -54.35 -44.17 13.67
C SER A 582 -55.36 -43.30 14.45
N HIS A 583 -55.19 -41.97 14.49
CA HIS A 583 -56.06 -41.03 15.18
C HIS A 583 -56.89 -40.14 14.24
N ASN A 584 -56.95 -40.39 12.93
CA ASN A 584 -57.89 -39.72 12.05
C ASN A 584 -59.09 -40.60 11.86
N PRO A 585 -60.22 -40.35 12.54
CA PRO A 585 -61.46 -41.00 12.18
C PRO A 585 -61.96 -40.47 10.82
N THR A 586 -62.37 -41.37 9.96
CA THR A 586 -63.03 -41.09 8.72
C THR A 586 -64.13 -40.03 8.86
N SER A 587 -63.89 -38.88 8.22
CA SER A 587 -64.94 -37.89 7.97
C SER A 587 -65.65 -38.26 6.68
N ASP A 588 -66.54 -39.24 6.79
CA ASP A 588 -67.69 -39.43 5.87
C ASP A 588 -68.93 -39.39 6.71
N GLU A 589 -69.51 -38.18 6.83
CA GLU A 589 -70.95 -37.93 7.10
C GLU A 589 -71.09 -36.41 7.44
N ALA A 590 -71.24 -35.63 6.40
CA ALA A 590 -71.99 -34.36 6.52
C ALA A 590 -72.23 -33.79 5.12
N ASN A 591 -73.16 -34.43 4.37
CA ASN A 591 -73.96 -33.75 3.36
C ASN A 591 -75.38 -34.26 3.53
N ALA A 592 -76.14 -33.48 4.28
CA ALA A 592 -77.56 -33.35 4.14
C ALA A 592 -77.95 -31.91 4.55
#